data_778e7bb791f1b0cfcd7b7b7369aca5a9
#
_entry.id   778e7bb791f1b0cfcd7b7b7369aca5a9
#
_cell.length_a   1.000
_cell.length_b   1.000
_cell.length_c   1.000
_cell.angle_alpha   90.00
_cell.angle_beta   90.00
_cell.angle_gamma   90.00
#
_symmetry.space_group_name_H-M   'P 1'
#
loop_
_entity.id
_entity.type
_entity.pdbx_description
1 polymer ?
#
loop_
_entity_poly.entity_id
_entity_poly.type
_entity_poly.pdbx_seq_one_letter_code
_entity_poly.pdbx_strand_id
1 'polypeptide(L)'
;MFGPNIGRRGRANVGRDGQGIALMLMLVRQVQQLERKPPVTLGLMALMYGLHFQKMQTPELFAPYSLCPDRVLSHWDWMRIVASGLIHVDDWHLYHNMISFLWKGYNLEDKMGSVRFLLTVGYLLVLCHVLVVVVALVLAMGFQMPEPLHQCSVGFSGVLFALKVLLNHNSPTFSSVYGFQVPTKYAAWLELVVIHFLVPRSSFMGHMCGILAGYIFVYFPVMQTTMFSGAHTLSQWIRTIVGPISNQYSTDTHAAPPPTSSHAPRPASRPSGSQFETDEQLARRIQEEEYRFQQEQPSQPEQSVSEQISPSELRRRRLARFGNG
;
A
#
# COMPACT_ATOMS: atom_id res chain seq x y z
N MET A 1 -1.36 -26.55 44.19
CA MET A 1 -0.65 -27.16 43.06
C MET A 1 -1.19 -26.53 41.79
N PHE A 2 -0.51 -25.51 41.28
CA PHE A 2 -0.84 -24.86 40.02
C PHE A 2 0.23 -25.23 38.99
N GLY A 3 -0.14 -26.03 38.01
CA GLY A 3 0.73 -26.37 36.86
C GLY A 3 0.76 -25.23 35.84
N PRO A 4 1.90 -24.92 35.21
CA PRO A 4 2.00 -23.82 34.23
C PRO A 4 1.40 -24.19 32.89
N ASN A 5 0.50 -23.37 32.42
CA ASN A 5 -0.23 -23.50 31.16
C ASN A 5 0.64 -22.96 29.99
N ILE A 6 1.69 -23.71 29.61
CA ILE A 6 2.72 -23.30 28.62
C ILE A 6 2.32 -23.67 27.16
N GLY A 7 1.21 -24.39 26.93
CA GLY A 7 0.96 -25.05 25.64
C GLY A 7 0.17 -24.26 24.59
N ARG A 8 -0.44 -23.10 24.90
CA ARG A 8 -1.39 -22.44 23.95
C ARG A 8 -0.84 -21.23 23.18
N ARG A 9 0.24 -20.60 23.62
CA ARG A 9 0.81 -19.44 22.93
C ARG A 9 1.63 -19.79 21.67
N GLY A 10 2.25 -20.95 21.61
CA GLY A 10 3.12 -21.35 20.49
C GLY A 10 2.37 -21.70 19.20
N ARG A 11 1.15 -22.24 19.29
CA ARG A 11 0.41 -22.73 18.11
C ARG A 11 -0.28 -21.60 17.31
N ALA A 12 -0.64 -20.50 17.95
CA ALA A 12 -1.25 -19.35 17.29
C ALA A 12 -0.23 -18.51 16.50
N ASN A 13 1.04 -18.48 16.92
CA ASN A 13 2.09 -17.73 16.21
C ASN A 13 2.54 -18.45 14.93
N VAL A 14 2.70 -19.76 14.95
CA VAL A 14 3.16 -20.53 13.76
C VAL A 14 2.20 -20.39 12.57
N GLY A 15 0.89 -20.26 12.82
CA GLY A 15 -0.08 -20.03 11.74
C GLY A 15 -0.02 -18.62 11.14
N ARG A 16 0.27 -17.60 11.95
CA ARG A 16 0.40 -16.20 11.48
C ARG A 16 1.69 -15.97 10.72
N ASP A 17 2.80 -16.52 11.20
CA ASP A 17 4.10 -16.42 10.53
C ASP A 17 4.08 -17.07 9.14
N GLY A 18 3.38 -18.21 9.01
CA GLY A 18 3.19 -18.89 7.72
C GLY A 18 2.38 -18.07 6.71
N GLN A 19 1.36 -17.35 7.17
CA GLN A 19 0.54 -16.49 6.29
C GLN A 19 1.35 -15.30 5.76
N GLY A 20 2.10 -14.61 6.59
CA GLY A 20 2.94 -13.48 6.17
C GLY A 20 3.98 -13.89 5.14
N ILE A 21 4.62 -15.06 5.32
CA ILE A 21 5.57 -15.61 4.36
C ILE A 21 4.90 -15.94 3.03
N ALA A 22 3.71 -16.56 3.03
CA ALA A 22 2.98 -16.89 1.81
C ALA A 22 2.61 -15.62 1.00
N LEU A 23 2.10 -14.59 1.67
CA LEU A 23 1.78 -13.30 1.04
C LEU A 23 3.03 -12.62 0.45
N MET A 24 4.16 -12.68 1.16
CA MET A 24 5.43 -12.15 0.67
C MET A 24 5.91 -12.92 -0.57
N LEU A 25 5.81 -14.25 -0.59
CA LEU A 25 6.18 -15.07 -1.75
C LEU A 25 5.29 -14.77 -2.97
N MET A 26 3.98 -14.56 -2.79
CA MET A 26 3.08 -14.13 -3.85
C MET A 26 3.54 -12.79 -4.44
N LEU A 27 3.91 -11.83 -3.61
CA LEU A 27 4.39 -10.54 -4.07
C LEU A 27 5.73 -10.65 -4.82
N VAL A 28 6.68 -11.46 -4.31
CA VAL A 28 7.96 -11.73 -4.98
C VAL A 28 7.72 -12.33 -6.37
N ARG A 29 6.77 -13.25 -6.51
CA ARG A 29 6.39 -13.81 -7.80
C ARG A 29 5.89 -12.73 -8.76
N GLN A 30 5.04 -11.78 -8.29
CA GLN A 30 4.58 -10.66 -9.12
C GLN A 30 5.75 -9.78 -9.57
N VAL A 31 6.68 -9.48 -8.65
CA VAL A 31 7.89 -8.70 -8.98
C VAL A 31 8.74 -9.42 -10.02
N GLN A 32 8.88 -10.76 -9.96
CA GLN A 32 9.65 -11.52 -10.92
C GLN A 32 9.06 -11.47 -12.34
N GLN A 33 7.74 -11.39 -12.46
CA GLN A 33 7.01 -11.33 -13.73
C GLN A 33 7.11 -9.95 -14.42
N LEU A 34 7.53 -8.89 -13.71
CA LEU A 34 7.69 -7.58 -14.33
C LEU A 34 8.82 -7.58 -15.35
N GLU A 35 8.60 -7.03 -16.52
CA GLU A 35 9.63 -6.84 -17.55
C GLU A 35 10.71 -5.87 -17.08
N ARG A 36 10.33 -4.80 -16.41
CA ARG A 36 11.24 -3.81 -15.81
C ARG A 36 11.10 -3.84 -14.29
N LYS A 37 12.19 -3.56 -13.61
CA LYS A 37 12.26 -3.52 -12.15
C LYS A 37 12.32 -2.07 -11.68
N PRO A 38 11.22 -1.44 -11.25
CA PRO A 38 11.21 -0.05 -10.82
C PRO A 38 11.98 0.09 -9.50
N PRO A 39 13.16 0.74 -9.48
CA PRO A 39 14.08 0.65 -8.34
C PRO A 39 13.54 1.36 -7.09
N VAL A 40 12.90 2.51 -7.24
CA VAL A 40 12.34 3.27 -6.09
C VAL A 40 11.13 2.55 -5.52
N THR A 41 10.25 2.05 -6.37
CA THR A 41 9.09 1.27 -5.94
C THR A 41 9.52 0.06 -5.12
N LEU A 42 10.46 -0.74 -5.67
CA LEU A 42 10.96 -1.93 -4.98
C LEU A 42 11.73 -1.60 -3.71
N GLY A 43 12.52 -0.53 -3.71
CA GLY A 43 13.26 -0.06 -2.53
C GLY A 43 12.33 0.36 -1.39
N LEU A 44 11.27 1.12 -1.69
CA LEU A 44 10.27 1.52 -0.69
C LEU A 44 9.46 0.32 -0.19
N MET A 45 9.12 -0.63 -1.06
CA MET A 45 8.46 -1.87 -0.64
C MET A 45 9.35 -2.67 0.31
N ALA A 46 10.63 -2.84 -0.02
CA ALA A 46 11.59 -3.53 0.85
C ALA A 46 11.75 -2.83 2.21
N LEU A 47 11.78 -1.50 2.22
CA LEU A 47 11.79 -0.70 3.44
C LEU A 47 10.55 -0.98 4.31
N MET A 48 9.34 -0.93 3.72
CA MET A 48 8.09 -1.16 4.45
C MET A 48 7.99 -2.59 4.99
N TYR A 49 8.44 -3.59 4.24
CA TYR A 49 8.54 -4.97 4.72
C TYR A 49 9.54 -5.12 5.87
N GLY A 50 10.72 -4.48 5.78
CA GLY A 50 11.72 -4.46 6.84
C GLY A 50 11.19 -3.83 8.14
N LEU A 51 10.52 -2.68 8.03
CA LEU A 51 9.88 -2.02 9.17
C LEU A 51 8.75 -2.89 9.77
N HIS A 52 7.96 -3.54 8.93
CA HIS A 52 6.89 -4.42 9.39
C HIS A 52 7.45 -5.65 10.12
N PHE A 53 8.48 -6.27 9.59
CA PHE A 53 9.15 -7.40 10.23
C PHE A 53 9.73 -7.00 11.59
N GLN A 54 10.40 -5.85 11.69
CA GLN A 54 10.90 -5.32 12.94
C GLN A 54 9.78 -5.02 13.94
N LYS A 55 8.66 -4.41 13.46
CA LYS A 55 7.48 -4.16 14.28
C LYS A 55 6.88 -5.44 14.87
N MET A 56 6.89 -6.54 14.12
CA MET A 56 6.38 -7.83 14.63
C MET A 56 7.20 -8.37 15.79
N GLN A 57 8.50 -8.04 15.83
CA GLN A 57 9.40 -8.46 16.92
C GLN A 57 9.35 -7.51 18.13
N THR A 58 9.22 -6.21 17.88
CA THR A 58 9.27 -5.16 18.91
C THR A 58 8.12 -4.15 18.71
N PRO A 59 6.84 -4.56 18.92
CA PRO A 59 5.68 -3.72 18.64
C PRO A 59 5.64 -2.43 19.47
N GLU A 60 6.18 -2.44 20.67
CA GLU A 60 6.26 -1.28 21.57
C GLU A 60 7.08 -0.12 21.00
N LEU A 61 8.09 -0.41 20.18
CA LEU A 61 8.89 0.63 19.52
C LEU A 61 8.12 1.37 18.44
N PHE A 62 7.09 0.74 17.86
CA PHE A 62 6.34 1.28 16.73
C PHE A 62 5.00 1.91 17.14
N ALA A 63 4.46 1.57 18.31
CA ALA A 63 3.21 2.13 18.81
C ALA A 63 3.21 3.67 18.88
N PRO A 64 4.32 4.35 19.24
CA PRO A 64 4.38 5.80 19.28
C PRO A 64 4.26 6.47 17.90
N TYR A 65 4.50 5.77 16.79
CA TYR A 65 4.57 6.35 15.45
C TYR A 65 3.25 6.33 14.67
N SER A 66 2.15 5.93 15.26
CA SER A 66 0.83 6.09 14.63
C SER A 66 0.48 7.56 14.45
N LEU A 67 -0.15 7.93 13.33
CA LEU A 67 -0.64 9.28 13.08
C LEU A 67 -1.87 9.52 13.96
N CYS A 68 -1.67 10.20 15.06
CA CYS A 68 -2.73 10.67 15.93
C CYS A 68 -2.72 12.21 15.87
N PRO A 69 -3.72 12.86 15.26
CA PRO A 69 -3.69 14.32 15.04
C PRO A 69 -3.49 15.13 16.32
N ASP A 70 -4.11 14.74 17.43
CA ASP A 70 -3.94 15.35 18.75
C ASP A 70 -2.49 15.34 19.21
N ARG A 71 -1.76 14.24 19.00
CA ARG A 71 -0.35 14.11 19.37
C ARG A 71 0.56 14.96 18.52
N VAL A 72 0.27 15.05 17.22
CA VAL A 72 1.02 15.92 16.30
C VAL A 72 0.87 17.37 16.73
N LEU A 73 -0.34 17.81 17.08
CA LEU A 73 -0.63 19.19 17.43
C LEU A 73 -0.14 19.57 18.84
N SER A 74 -0.35 18.70 19.84
CA SER A 74 -0.05 19.01 21.25
C SER A 74 1.40 18.77 21.64
N HIS A 75 2.09 17.82 21.02
CA HIS A 75 3.46 17.43 21.37
C HIS A 75 4.49 17.76 20.29
N TRP A 76 4.06 18.38 19.16
CA TRP A 76 4.92 18.69 18.01
C TRP A 76 5.66 17.45 17.47
N ASP A 77 5.01 16.26 17.53
CA ASP A 77 5.60 14.99 17.12
C ASP A 77 5.47 14.78 15.60
N TRP A 78 6.25 15.57 14.84
CA TRP A 78 6.21 15.57 13.37
C TRP A 78 6.71 14.26 12.73
N MET A 79 7.45 13.45 13.48
CA MET A 79 7.89 12.13 12.98
C MET A 79 6.72 11.22 12.63
N ARG A 80 5.58 11.37 13.29
CA ARG A 80 4.35 10.63 13.00
C ARG A 80 3.83 10.88 11.59
N ILE A 81 4.04 12.08 11.03
CA ILE A 81 3.60 12.43 9.67
C ILE A 81 4.29 11.53 8.63
N VAL A 82 5.54 11.17 8.84
CA VAL A 82 6.29 10.33 7.89
C VAL A 82 6.21 8.86 8.29
N ALA A 83 6.49 8.56 9.55
CA ALA A 83 6.64 7.17 10.00
C ALA A 83 5.33 6.38 9.92
N SER A 84 4.19 7.01 10.24
CA SER A 84 2.89 6.33 10.22
C SER A 84 2.51 5.76 8.85
N GLY A 85 2.90 6.43 7.77
CA GLY A 85 2.62 5.96 6.42
C GLY A 85 3.47 4.77 5.98
N LEU A 86 4.61 4.53 6.64
CA LEU A 86 5.49 3.41 6.33
C LEU A 86 5.20 2.16 7.18
N ILE A 87 4.39 2.31 8.24
CA ILE A 87 4.04 1.24 9.17
C ILE A 87 2.66 0.68 8.80
N HIS A 88 2.47 -0.64 8.94
CA HIS A 88 1.22 -1.31 8.64
C HIS A 88 0.70 -2.09 9.85
N VAL A 89 -0.63 -2.25 9.96
CA VAL A 89 -1.25 -2.91 11.11
C VAL A 89 -0.86 -4.39 11.17
N ASP A 90 -1.03 -5.10 10.04
CA ASP A 90 -0.85 -6.55 9.91
C ASP A 90 -0.32 -6.92 8.52
N ASP A 91 -0.01 -8.21 8.31
CA ASP A 91 0.52 -8.75 7.06
C ASP A 91 -0.41 -8.55 5.87
N TRP A 92 -1.72 -8.68 6.10
CA TRP A 92 -2.74 -8.54 5.07
C TRP A 92 -2.84 -7.11 4.59
N HIS A 93 -2.86 -6.15 5.52
CA HIS A 93 -2.84 -4.72 5.22
C HIS A 93 -1.56 -4.33 4.47
N LEU A 94 -0.39 -4.84 4.89
CA LEU A 94 0.87 -4.61 4.19
C LEU A 94 0.81 -5.18 2.78
N TYR A 95 0.40 -6.44 2.60
CA TYR A 95 0.35 -7.09 1.29
C TYR A 95 -0.51 -6.32 0.28
N HIS A 96 -1.74 -5.94 0.65
CA HIS A 96 -2.62 -5.18 -0.22
C HIS A 96 -2.07 -3.80 -0.59
N ASN A 97 -1.42 -3.13 0.35
CA ASN A 97 -0.72 -1.88 0.05
C ASN A 97 0.44 -2.11 -0.93
N MET A 98 1.24 -3.16 -0.74
CA MET A 98 2.41 -3.42 -1.57
C MET A 98 2.06 -3.86 -2.98
N ILE A 99 1.06 -4.70 -3.18
CA ILE A 99 0.61 -5.08 -4.53
C ILE A 99 0.03 -3.87 -5.28
N SER A 100 -0.77 -3.05 -4.60
CA SER A 100 -1.31 -1.81 -5.14
C SER A 100 -0.19 -0.80 -5.47
N PHE A 101 0.84 -0.71 -4.62
CA PHE A 101 1.99 0.16 -4.82
C PHE A 101 2.86 -0.32 -5.98
N LEU A 102 3.11 -1.63 -6.09
CA LEU A 102 3.88 -2.22 -7.17
C LEU A 102 3.31 -1.82 -8.54
N TRP A 103 2.00 -1.97 -8.70
CA TRP A 103 1.31 -1.61 -9.95
C TRP A 103 1.36 -0.10 -10.24
N LYS A 104 1.03 0.74 -9.27
CA LYS A 104 1.04 2.20 -9.43
C LYS A 104 2.45 2.73 -9.65
N GLY A 105 3.41 2.21 -8.88
CA GLY A 105 4.82 2.55 -8.99
C GLY A 105 5.42 2.13 -10.33
N TYR A 106 5.16 0.91 -10.79
CA TYR A 106 5.61 0.44 -12.11
C TYR A 106 5.23 1.43 -13.23
N ASN A 107 3.96 1.88 -13.23
CA ASN A 107 3.46 2.79 -14.25
C ASN A 107 3.95 4.24 -14.09
N LEU A 108 4.03 4.74 -12.84
CA LEU A 108 4.40 6.14 -12.60
C LEU A 108 5.91 6.35 -12.61
N GLU A 109 6.68 5.44 -12.04
CA GLU A 109 8.14 5.54 -12.03
C GLU A 109 8.73 5.47 -13.43
N ASP A 110 8.14 4.62 -14.32
CA ASP A 110 8.54 4.57 -15.73
C ASP A 110 8.26 5.89 -16.45
N LYS A 111 7.11 6.52 -16.21
CA LYS A 111 6.71 7.78 -16.85
C LYS A 111 7.47 8.99 -16.33
N MET A 112 7.75 9.05 -15.03
CA MET A 112 8.32 10.22 -14.37
C MET A 112 9.85 10.14 -14.20
N GLY A 113 10.39 8.93 -14.19
CA GLY A 113 11.76 8.63 -13.76
C GLY A 113 11.88 8.51 -12.25
N SER A 114 12.82 7.69 -11.77
CA SER A 114 12.93 7.27 -10.37
C SER A 114 13.09 8.43 -9.38
N VAL A 115 13.91 9.44 -9.70
CA VAL A 115 14.14 10.58 -8.78
C VAL A 115 12.87 11.40 -8.60
N ARG A 116 12.19 11.74 -9.69
CA ARG A 116 10.93 12.51 -9.62
C ARG A 116 9.85 11.70 -8.93
N PHE A 117 9.79 10.40 -9.19
CA PHE A 117 8.84 9.51 -8.53
C PHE A 117 9.06 9.45 -7.01
N LEU A 118 10.31 9.29 -6.56
CA LEU A 118 10.65 9.30 -5.12
C LEU A 118 10.21 10.59 -4.44
N LEU A 119 10.51 11.75 -5.06
CA LEU A 119 10.11 13.05 -4.51
C LEU A 119 8.59 13.21 -4.50
N THR A 120 7.90 12.74 -5.53
CA THR A 120 6.43 12.75 -5.59
C THR A 120 5.83 11.92 -4.47
N VAL A 121 6.33 10.70 -4.25
CA VAL A 121 5.87 9.83 -3.17
C VAL A 121 6.09 10.48 -1.80
N GLY A 122 7.29 11.01 -1.55
CA GLY A 122 7.60 11.71 -0.31
C GLY A 122 6.72 12.94 -0.07
N TYR A 123 6.50 13.75 -1.10
CA TYR A 123 5.61 14.90 -1.05
C TYR A 123 4.17 14.50 -0.73
N LEU A 124 3.62 13.51 -1.46
CA LEU A 124 2.26 13.02 -1.25
C LEU A 124 2.09 12.41 0.14
N LEU A 125 3.09 11.71 0.66
CA LEU A 125 3.08 11.17 2.01
C LEU A 125 2.91 12.28 3.05
N VAL A 126 3.74 13.31 2.98
CA VAL A 126 3.67 14.45 3.91
C VAL A 126 2.35 15.21 3.74
N LEU A 127 1.99 15.54 2.50
CA LEU A 127 0.77 16.31 2.23
C LEU A 127 -0.48 15.58 2.68
N CYS A 128 -0.61 14.28 2.39
CA CYS A 128 -1.76 13.46 2.80
C CYS A 128 -1.92 13.49 4.33
N HIS A 129 -0.86 13.28 5.08
CA HIS A 129 -0.92 13.22 6.54
C HIS A 129 -1.10 14.60 7.19
N VAL A 130 -0.52 15.64 6.61
CA VAL A 130 -0.80 17.03 7.02
C VAL A 130 -2.28 17.36 6.80
N LEU A 131 -2.86 16.96 5.66
CA LEU A 131 -4.29 17.15 5.41
C LEU A 131 -5.15 16.40 6.42
N VAL A 132 -4.78 15.18 6.83
CA VAL A 132 -5.49 14.46 7.91
C VAL A 132 -5.51 15.26 9.19
N VAL A 133 -4.37 15.83 9.60
CA VAL A 133 -4.29 16.66 10.83
C VAL A 133 -5.11 17.94 10.68
N VAL A 134 -5.01 18.62 9.53
CA VAL A 134 -5.76 19.88 9.27
C VAL A 134 -7.27 19.61 9.24
N VAL A 135 -7.72 18.57 8.54
CA VAL A 135 -9.15 18.22 8.47
C VAL A 135 -9.68 17.84 9.84
N ALA A 136 -8.93 17.05 10.63
CA ALA A 136 -9.32 16.71 12.00
C ALA A 136 -9.46 17.95 12.88
N LEU A 137 -8.54 18.92 12.76
CA LEU A 137 -8.59 20.19 13.47
C LEU A 137 -9.80 21.04 13.06
N VAL A 138 -10.07 21.15 11.75
CA VAL A 138 -11.23 21.89 11.22
C VAL A 138 -12.54 21.27 11.69
N LEU A 139 -12.65 19.94 11.70
CA LEU A 139 -13.84 19.25 12.20
C LEU A 139 -14.03 19.48 13.71
N ALA A 140 -12.96 19.46 14.49
CA ALA A 140 -13.04 19.70 15.93
C ALA A 140 -13.41 21.15 16.27
N MET A 141 -12.78 22.12 15.62
CA MET A 141 -12.97 23.56 15.95
C MET A 141 -14.18 24.18 15.23
N GLY A 142 -14.41 23.79 13.97
CA GLY A 142 -15.47 24.37 13.15
C GLY A 142 -16.82 23.69 13.31
N PHE A 143 -16.81 22.36 13.47
CA PHE A 143 -18.03 21.55 13.53
C PHE A 143 -18.27 20.91 14.90
N GLN A 144 -17.42 21.18 15.89
CA GLN A 144 -17.50 20.62 17.24
C GLN A 144 -17.48 19.07 17.26
N MET A 145 -16.76 18.46 16.32
CA MET A 145 -16.56 17.02 16.19
C MET A 145 -15.11 16.67 16.56
N PRO A 146 -14.79 16.44 17.85
CA PRO A 146 -13.40 16.20 18.28
C PRO A 146 -12.92 14.76 18.04
N GLU A 147 -13.80 13.80 17.74
CA GLU A 147 -13.45 12.39 17.59
C GLU A 147 -12.33 12.15 16.56
N PRO A 148 -12.28 12.82 15.40
CA PRO A 148 -11.19 12.63 14.42
C PRO A 148 -9.81 13.03 14.95
N LEU A 149 -9.71 13.94 15.93
CA LEU A 149 -8.42 14.30 16.55
C LEU A 149 -7.78 13.12 17.28
N HIS A 150 -8.60 12.27 17.87
CA HIS A 150 -8.15 11.14 18.70
C HIS A 150 -8.05 9.83 17.91
N GLN A 151 -8.48 9.81 16.63
CA GLN A 151 -8.34 8.64 15.78
C GLN A 151 -6.91 8.52 15.27
N CYS A 152 -6.25 7.44 15.67
CA CYS A 152 -4.91 7.12 15.20
C CYS A 152 -4.98 6.21 13.97
N SER A 153 -4.12 6.46 12.98
CA SER A 153 -4.05 5.68 11.76
C SER A 153 -2.61 5.35 11.38
N VAL A 154 -2.43 4.28 10.62
CA VAL A 154 -1.16 3.87 10.02
C VAL A 154 -1.41 3.27 8.64
N GLY A 155 -0.43 3.33 7.76
CA GLY A 155 -0.45 2.69 6.46
C GLY A 155 -0.21 3.63 5.30
N PHE A 156 0.28 3.06 4.22
CA PHE A 156 0.64 3.77 3.00
C PHE A 156 -0.56 4.06 2.09
N SER A 157 -1.74 3.59 2.46
CA SER A 157 -2.96 3.60 1.62
C SER A 157 -3.39 5.00 1.18
N GLY A 158 -3.24 6.04 2.01
CA GLY A 158 -3.52 7.42 1.61
C GLY A 158 -2.67 7.86 0.41
N VAL A 159 -1.37 7.52 0.40
CA VAL A 159 -0.47 7.76 -0.73
C VAL A 159 -0.93 6.97 -1.97
N LEU A 160 -1.40 5.73 -1.80
CA LEU A 160 -1.91 4.93 -2.92
C LEU A 160 -3.14 5.55 -3.57
N PHE A 161 -4.04 6.15 -2.80
CA PHE A 161 -5.17 6.90 -3.34
C PHE A 161 -4.70 8.16 -4.09
N ALA A 162 -3.69 8.87 -3.58
CA ALA A 162 -3.10 10.00 -4.29
C ALA A 162 -2.45 9.58 -5.60
N LEU A 163 -1.66 8.50 -5.61
CA LEU A 163 -1.04 7.96 -6.82
C LEU A 163 -2.09 7.48 -7.84
N LYS A 164 -3.23 6.95 -7.38
CA LYS A 164 -4.35 6.59 -8.27
C LYS A 164 -4.94 7.81 -8.96
N VAL A 165 -5.06 8.94 -8.26
CA VAL A 165 -5.49 10.21 -8.88
C VAL A 165 -4.48 10.64 -9.95
N LEU A 166 -3.18 10.57 -9.68
CA LEU A 166 -2.14 10.93 -10.65
C LEU A 166 -2.18 10.05 -11.92
N LEU A 167 -2.42 8.75 -11.75
CA LEU A 167 -2.54 7.82 -12.88
C LEU A 167 -3.76 8.12 -13.76
N ASN A 168 -4.86 8.52 -13.14
CA ASN A 168 -6.18 8.46 -13.75
C ASN A 168 -6.74 9.83 -14.15
N HIS A 169 -6.17 10.93 -13.65
CA HIS A 169 -6.80 12.26 -13.79
C HIS A 169 -6.95 12.72 -15.25
N ASN A 170 -5.99 12.39 -16.12
CA ASN A 170 -6.01 12.72 -17.56
C ASN A 170 -6.50 11.58 -18.45
N SER A 171 -6.98 10.49 -17.86
CA SER A 171 -7.44 9.35 -18.65
C SER A 171 -8.83 9.63 -19.25
N PRO A 172 -8.98 9.59 -20.59
CA PRO A 172 -10.29 9.76 -21.25
C PRO A 172 -11.11 8.46 -21.19
N THR A 173 -10.58 7.37 -20.63
CA THR A 173 -11.18 6.04 -20.67
C THR A 173 -12.16 5.81 -19.53
N PHE A 174 -12.96 4.76 -19.66
CA PHE A 174 -13.73 4.20 -18.57
C PHE A 174 -12.95 3.05 -17.98
N SER A 175 -12.99 2.92 -16.66
CA SER A 175 -12.47 1.76 -15.94
C SER A 175 -13.61 1.04 -15.23
N SER A 176 -13.51 -0.27 -15.15
CA SER A 176 -14.40 -1.06 -14.31
C SER A 176 -13.82 -1.11 -12.91
N VAL A 177 -14.58 -0.67 -11.93
CA VAL A 177 -14.24 -0.75 -10.51
C VAL A 177 -15.33 -1.57 -9.85
N TYR A 178 -14.98 -2.78 -9.39
CA TYR A 178 -15.93 -3.74 -8.82
C TYR A 178 -17.18 -4.00 -9.69
N GLY A 179 -16.99 -4.08 -11.02
CA GLY A 179 -18.07 -4.31 -11.99
C GLY A 179 -18.83 -3.05 -12.46
N PHE A 180 -18.57 -1.88 -11.87
CA PHE A 180 -19.16 -0.62 -12.31
C PHE A 180 -18.26 0.08 -13.33
N GLN A 181 -18.83 0.44 -14.49
CA GLN A 181 -18.13 1.26 -15.49
C GLN A 181 -18.19 2.72 -15.09
N VAL A 182 -17.04 3.28 -14.71
CA VAL A 182 -16.93 4.70 -14.32
C VAL A 182 -15.86 5.41 -15.15
N PRO A 183 -16.05 6.71 -15.44
CA PRO A 183 -14.94 7.49 -15.98
C PRO A 183 -13.72 7.35 -15.05
N THR A 184 -12.59 6.97 -15.63
CA THR A 184 -11.38 6.59 -14.87
C THR A 184 -10.94 7.67 -13.87
N LYS A 185 -11.20 8.95 -14.19
CA LYS A 185 -10.92 10.08 -13.29
C LYS A 185 -11.67 10.01 -11.94
N TYR A 186 -12.80 9.29 -11.88
CA TYR A 186 -13.57 9.11 -10.63
C TYR A 186 -13.32 7.76 -9.94
N ALA A 187 -12.50 6.91 -10.53
CA ALA A 187 -12.24 5.57 -10.00
C ALA A 187 -11.70 5.57 -8.55
N ALA A 188 -10.93 6.59 -8.15
CA ALA A 188 -10.45 6.73 -6.78
C ALA A 188 -11.59 6.99 -5.77
N TRP A 189 -12.59 7.78 -6.15
CA TRP A 189 -13.75 8.06 -5.31
C TRP A 189 -14.66 6.84 -5.14
N LEU A 190 -14.88 6.09 -6.24
CA LEU A 190 -15.65 4.86 -6.14
C LEU A 190 -14.93 3.82 -5.28
N GLU A 191 -13.60 3.65 -5.46
CA GLU A 191 -12.81 2.75 -4.64
C GLU A 191 -12.86 3.14 -3.16
N LEU A 192 -12.79 4.45 -2.83
CA LEU A 192 -12.95 4.93 -1.46
C LEU A 192 -14.27 4.46 -0.84
N VAL A 193 -15.38 4.63 -1.56
CA VAL A 193 -16.71 4.22 -1.09
C VAL A 193 -16.76 2.71 -0.89
N VAL A 194 -16.31 1.94 -1.87
CA VAL A 194 -16.34 0.48 -1.81
C VAL A 194 -15.47 -0.05 -0.67
N ILE A 195 -14.23 0.44 -0.51
CA ILE A 195 -13.34 0.00 0.56
C ILE A 195 -13.92 0.35 1.94
N HIS A 196 -14.59 1.51 2.08
CA HIS A 196 -15.21 1.88 3.35
C HIS A 196 -16.27 0.87 3.81
N PHE A 197 -17.04 0.32 2.87
CA PHE A 197 -18.05 -0.71 3.19
C PHE A 197 -17.44 -2.11 3.35
N LEU A 198 -16.44 -2.47 2.57
CA LEU A 198 -15.82 -3.81 2.60
C LEU A 198 -14.81 -3.97 3.75
N VAL A 199 -14.14 -2.88 4.15
CA VAL A 199 -13.09 -2.89 5.18
C VAL A 199 -13.44 -1.88 6.29
N PRO A 200 -14.32 -2.23 7.24
CA PRO A 200 -14.86 -1.29 8.23
C PRO A 200 -13.81 -0.63 9.14
N ARG A 201 -12.59 -1.19 9.22
CA ARG A 201 -11.47 -0.65 10.01
C ARG A 201 -10.55 0.25 9.20
N SER A 202 -10.83 0.48 7.91
CA SER A 202 -10.04 1.39 7.10
C SER A 202 -10.30 2.85 7.48
N SER A 203 -9.25 3.68 7.43
CA SER A 203 -9.38 5.11 7.72
C SER A 203 -9.99 5.84 6.52
N PHE A 204 -11.32 6.06 6.55
CA PHE A 204 -12.01 6.84 5.52
C PHE A 204 -11.37 8.21 5.33
N MET A 205 -11.08 8.92 6.43
CA MET A 205 -10.47 10.25 6.40
C MET A 205 -9.06 10.20 5.77
N GLY A 206 -8.25 9.20 6.12
CA GLY A 206 -6.91 9.04 5.54
C GLY A 206 -6.95 8.83 4.02
N HIS A 207 -7.86 8.00 3.53
CA HIS A 207 -8.04 7.76 2.09
C HIS A 207 -8.59 8.98 1.35
N MET A 208 -9.58 9.66 1.92
CA MET A 208 -10.13 10.91 1.38
C MET A 208 -9.05 11.99 1.27
N CYS A 209 -8.26 12.20 2.34
CA CYS A 209 -7.13 13.13 2.32
C CYS A 209 -6.07 12.73 1.29
N GLY A 210 -5.89 11.43 1.04
CA GLY A 210 -5.04 10.93 -0.05
C GLY A 210 -5.54 11.36 -1.42
N ILE A 211 -6.83 11.22 -1.70
CA ILE A 211 -7.44 11.69 -2.95
C ILE A 211 -7.26 13.21 -3.11
N LEU A 212 -7.53 13.97 -2.05
CA LEU A 212 -7.35 15.43 -2.05
C LEU A 212 -5.88 15.83 -2.28
N ALA A 213 -4.93 15.14 -1.64
CA ALA A 213 -3.50 15.36 -1.86
C ALA A 213 -3.11 15.10 -3.33
N GLY A 214 -3.66 14.06 -3.95
CA GLY A 214 -3.47 13.77 -5.37
C GLY A 214 -3.99 14.90 -6.26
N TYR A 215 -5.18 15.42 -5.99
CA TYR A 215 -5.72 16.55 -6.74
C TYR A 215 -4.93 17.84 -6.52
N ILE A 216 -4.53 18.15 -5.29
CA ILE A 216 -3.66 19.31 -5.00
C ILE A 216 -2.38 19.21 -5.82
N PHE A 217 -1.73 18.05 -5.84
CA PHE A 217 -0.52 17.84 -6.62
C PHE A 217 -0.73 18.08 -8.12
N VAL A 218 -1.86 17.60 -8.66
CA VAL A 218 -2.17 17.70 -10.09
C VAL A 218 -2.54 19.12 -10.52
N TYR A 219 -3.36 19.80 -9.72
CA TYR A 219 -3.90 21.13 -10.10
C TYR A 219 -3.03 22.32 -9.70
N PHE A 220 -2.01 22.09 -8.83
CA PHE A 220 -1.07 23.14 -8.44
C PHE A 220 0.35 22.87 -8.96
N PRO A 221 0.61 23.06 -10.27
CA PRO A 221 1.88 22.72 -10.91
C PRO A 221 3.07 23.51 -10.39
N VAL A 222 2.86 24.68 -9.76
CA VAL A 222 3.93 25.47 -9.13
C VAL A 222 4.70 24.65 -8.10
N MET A 223 4.02 23.83 -7.31
CA MET A 223 4.65 22.92 -6.34
C MET A 223 5.50 21.86 -7.03
N GLN A 224 5.03 21.34 -8.17
CA GLN A 224 5.79 20.37 -8.96
C GLN A 224 7.06 21.01 -9.55
N THR A 225 6.97 22.22 -10.12
CA THR A 225 8.11 22.90 -10.74
C THR A 225 9.22 23.21 -9.73
N THR A 226 8.89 23.72 -8.56
CA THR A 226 9.87 24.01 -7.49
C THR A 226 10.52 22.72 -6.98
N MET A 227 9.74 21.66 -6.75
CA MET A 227 10.25 20.37 -6.30
C MET A 227 11.16 19.71 -7.35
N PHE A 228 10.78 19.74 -8.63
CA PHE A 228 11.55 19.09 -9.70
C PHE A 228 12.77 19.91 -10.17
N SER A 229 12.78 21.23 -10.01
CA SER A 229 14.00 22.02 -10.25
C SER A 229 15.10 21.64 -9.25
N GLY A 230 14.76 21.48 -7.98
CA GLY A 230 15.67 20.95 -6.97
C GLY A 230 16.15 19.53 -7.27
N ALA A 231 15.26 18.66 -7.78
CA ALA A 231 15.63 17.30 -8.18
C ALA A 231 16.61 17.26 -9.37
N HIS A 232 16.44 18.14 -10.32
CA HIS A 232 17.36 18.24 -11.47
C HIS A 232 18.76 18.64 -11.02
N THR A 233 18.86 19.63 -10.13
CA THR A 233 20.13 20.06 -9.54
C THR A 233 20.78 18.92 -8.75
N LEU A 234 20.01 18.22 -7.90
CA LEU A 234 20.49 17.08 -7.14
C LEU A 234 20.97 15.93 -8.05
N SER A 235 20.23 15.63 -9.11
CA SER A 235 20.60 14.57 -10.05
C SER A 235 21.86 14.90 -10.84
N GLN A 236 22.06 16.17 -11.20
CA GLN A 236 23.31 16.64 -11.80
C GLN A 236 24.47 16.51 -10.82
N TRP A 237 24.27 16.92 -9.57
CA TRP A 237 25.29 16.83 -8.54
C TRP A 237 25.71 15.37 -8.27
N ILE A 238 24.74 14.45 -8.17
CA ILE A 238 25.01 13.01 -8.04
C ILE A 238 25.80 12.48 -9.24
N ARG A 239 25.44 12.86 -10.48
CA ARG A 239 26.18 12.46 -11.68
C ARG A 239 27.62 13.00 -11.69
N THR A 240 27.83 14.19 -11.15
CA THR A 240 29.16 14.79 -11.04
C THR A 240 30.06 14.02 -10.06
N ILE A 241 29.46 13.51 -8.96
CA ILE A 241 30.23 12.77 -7.94
C ILE A 241 30.40 11.29 -8.32
N VAL A 242 29.34 10.62 -8.78
CA VAL A 242 29.32 9.18 -9.03
C VAL A 242 29.74 8.85 -10.48
N GLY A 243 29.51 9.74 -11.44
CA GLY A 243 29.82 9.55 -12.84
C GLY A 243 31.30 9.24 -13.14
N PRO A 244 32.29 9.82 -12.45
CA PRO A 244 33.70 9.47 -12.66
C PRO A 244 34.03 8.03 -12.22
N ILE A 245 33.31 7.48 -11.27
CA ILE A 245 33.58 6.14 -10.72
C ILE A 245 33.07 5.04 -11.65
N SER A 246 31.97 5.27 -12.38
CA SER A 246 31.38 4.28 -13.29
C SER A 246 32.18 4.12 -14.62
N ASN A 247 32.92 5.14 -15.05
CA ASN A 247 33.73 5.05 -16.27
C ASN A 247 35.04 4.25 -16.10
N GLN A 248 35.43 3.92 -14.87
CA GLN A 248 36.66 3.14 -14.65
C GLN A 248 36.44 1.61 -14.78
N TYR A 249 35.20 1.15 -14.85
CA TYR A 249 34.87 -0.28 -14.98
C TYR A 249 34.42 -0.71 -16.38
N SER A 250 34.42 0.19 -17.38
CA SER A 250 33.88 -0.09 -18.72
C SER A 250 34.90 -0.03 -19.88
N THR A 251 36.18 -0.10 -19.61
CA THR A 251 37.20 -0.07 -20.67
C THR A 251 38.01 -1.36 -20.71
N ASP A 252 37.37 -2.51 -20.92
CA ASP A 252 38.04 -3.70 -21.46
C ASP A 252 37.01 -4.65 -22.08
N THR A 253 36.47 -4.30 -23.24
CA THR A 253 35.95 -5.27 -24.18
C THR A 253 36.10 -4.71 -25.61
N HIS A 254 37.04 -5.26 -26.31
CA HIS A 254 37.35 -5.28 -27.74
C HIS A 254 36.39 -4.58 -28.71
N ALA A 255 36.89 -3.52 -29.31
CA ALA A 255 36.32 -2.93 -30.52
C ALA A 255 36.50 -3.88 -31.71
N ALA A 256 35.41 -4.37 -32.29
CA ALA A 256 35.38 -4.96 -33.62
C ALA A 256 35.15 -3.86 -34.68
N PRO A 257 35.79 -3.92 -35.85
CA PRO A 257 35.65 -2.89 -36.87
C PRO A 257 34.28 -2.94 -37.58
N PRO A 258 33.81 -1.81 -38.14
CA PRO A 258 32.48 -1.74 -38.75
C PRO A 258 32.42 -2.47 -40.09
N PRO A 259 31.33 -3.21 -40.40
CA PRO A 259 31.11 -3.76 -41.73
C PRO A 259 30.54 -2.69 -42.66
N THR A 260 31.09 -2.67 -43.85
CA THR A 260 30.71 -1.85 -45.00
C THR A 260 29.30 -2.16 -45.51
N SER A 261 28.67 -1.09 -45.99
CA SER A 261 27.35 -0.98 -46.60
C SER A 261 26.96 -2.02 -47.61
N SER A 262 25.74 -2.55 -47.56
CA SER A 262 24.81 -2.60 -48.71
C SER A 262 23.47 -3.22 -48.31
N HIS A 263 22.39 -2.62 -48.84
CA HIS A 263 21.01 -3.09 -48.90
C HIS A 263 20.14 -3.05 -47.63
N ALA A 264 19.31 -2.02 -47.58
CA ALA A 264 18.13 -1.92 -46.71
C ALA A 264 17.02 -2.87 -47.18
N PRO A 265 16.45 -3.71 -46.29
CA PRO A 265 15.10 -4.23 -46.45
C PRO A 265 14.14 -3.37 -45.58
N ARG A 266 12.94 -3.16 -46.17
CA ARG A 266 11.78 -2.49 -45.55
C ARG A 266 11.51 -2.97 -44.12
N PRO A 267 11.02 -2.09 -43.24
CA PRO A 267 10.63 -2.49 -41.92
C PRO A 267 9.39 -3.38 -41.97
N ALA A 268 9.53 -4.60 -41.50
CA ALA A 268 8.42 -5.46 -41.17
C ALA A 268 7.64 -4.83 -40.01
N SER A 269 6.32 -4.75 -40.15
CA SER A 269 5.35 -4.34 -39.16
C SER A 269 5.62 -5.03 -37.83
N ARG A 270 5.91 -4.22 -36.81
CA ARG A 270 5.90 -4.69 -35.40
C ARG A 270 4.50 -5.24 -35.09
N PRO A 271 4.39 -6.40 -34.45
CA PRO A 271 3.12 -6.80 -33.86
C PRO A 271 2.82 -5.81 -32.72
N SER A 272 1.72 -5.08 -32.89
CA SER A 272 1.07 -4.28 -31.86
C SER A 272 0.54 -5.19 -30.78
N GLY A 273 0.85 -4.89 -29.52
CA GLY A 273 0.05 -5.34 -28.39
C GLY A 273 0.70 -6.39 -27.50
N SER A 274 1.61 -5.99 -26.62
CA SER A 274 1.58 -6.55 -25.28
C SER A 274 0.35 -5.96 -24.60
N GLN A 275 -0.72 -6.75 -24.48
CA GLN A 275 -1.87 -6.42 -23.65
C GLN A 275 -1.38 -6.35 -22.22
N PHE A 276 -1.09 -5.14 -21.74
CA PHE A 276 -0.91 -4.92 -20.31
C PHE A 276 -2.23 -5.28 -19.62
N GLU A 277 -2.15 -6.21 -18.70
CA GLU A 277 -3.24 -6.57 -17.82
C GLU A 277 -3.75 -5.28 -17.14
N THR A 278 -5.02 -4.98 -17.30
CA THR A 278 -5.65 -3.82 -16.67
C THR A 278 -5.73 -4.00 -15.16
N ASP A 279 -5.88 -2.90 -14.38
CA ASP A 279 -6.12 -2.97 -12.93
C ASP A 279 -7.22 -3.97 -12.57
N GLU A 280 -8.23 -4.08 -13.45
CA GLU A 280 -9.35 -4.99 -13.29
C GLU A 280 -8.95 -6.45 -13.52
N GLN A 281 -8.16 -6.73 -14.55
CA GLN A 281 -7.69 -8.09 -14.84
C GLN A 281 -6.79 -8.58 -13.72
N LEU A 282 -5.91 -7.72 -13.21
CA LEU A 282 -5.08 -8.01 -12.05
C LEU A 282 -5.93 -8.23 -10.79
N ALA A 283 -6.93 -7.36 -10.54
CA ALA A 283 -7.82 -7.49 -9.40
C ALA A 283 -8.65 -8.79 -9.47
N ARG A 284 -9.18 -9.16 -10.65
CA ARG A 284 -9.90 -10.42 -10.86
C ARG A 284 -9.00 -11.62 -10.62
N ARG A 285 -7.76 -11.59 -11.14
CA ARG A 285 -6.80 -12.68 -10.94
C ARG A 285 -6.45 -12.85 -9.47
N ILE A 286 -6.22 -11.74 -8.74
CA ILE A 286 -5.95 -11.78 -7.30
C ILE A 286 -7.16 -12.35 -6.56
N GLN A 287 -8.38 -11.96 -6.92
CA GLN A 287 -9.60 -12.48 -6.32
C GLN A 287 -9.82 -13.96 -6.63
N GLU A 288 -9.52 -14.40 -7.85
CA GLU A 288 -9.60 -15.82 -8.25
C GLU A 288 -8.52 -16.65 -7.52
N GLU A 289 -7.29 -16.13 -7.38
CA GLU A 289 -6.22 -16.77 -6.62
C GLU A 289 -6.58 -16.87 -5.13
N GLU A 290 -7.19 -15.83 -4.56
CA GLU A 290 -7.69 -15.83 -3.18
C GLU A 290 -8.81 -16.85 -2.98
N TYR A 291 -9.78 -16.91 -3.91
CA TYR A 291 -10.88 -17.88 -3.86
C TYR A 291 -10.35 -19.31 -3.99
N ARG A 292 -9.37 -19.54 -4.85
CA ARG A 292 -8.71 -20.84 -5.00
C ARG A 292 -7.94 -21.24 -3.75
N PHE A 293 -7.22 -20.29 -3.14
CA PHE A 293 -6.50 -20.52 -1.89
C PHE A 293 -7.44 -20.85 -0.72
N GLN A 294 -8.62 -20.21 -0.66
CA GLN A 294 -9.64 -20.53 0.33
C GLN A 294 -10.26 -21.92 0.10
N GLN A 295 -10.39 -22.36 -1.15
CA GLN A 295 -10.88 -23.70 -1.48
C GLN A 295 -9.84 -24.80 -1.26
N GLU A 296 -8.55 -24.49 -1.43
CA GLU A 296 -7.44 -25.44 -1.21
C GLU A 296 -7.05 -25.59 0.27
N GLN A 297 -7.51 -24.71 1.15
CA GLN A 297 -7.41 -24.96 2.59
C GLN A 297 -8.37 -26.11 2.92
N PRO A 298 -7.85 -27.25 3.46
CA PRO A 298 -8.73 -28.33 3.90
C PRO A 298 -9.70 -27.70 4.90
N SER A 299 -10.98 -27.78 4.58
CA SER A 299 -12.06 -27.39 5.48
C SER A 299 -11.74 -28.03 6.83
N GLN A 300 -11.37 -27.18 7.80
CA GLN A 300 -11.40 -27.65 9.18
C GLN A 300 -12.83 -28.15 9.38
N PRO A 301 -13.02 -29.38 9.89
CA PRO A 301 -14.36 -29.85 10.15
C PRO A 301 -15.01 -28.76 11.02
N GLU A 302 -16.04 -28.13 10.47
CA GLU A 302 -17.00 -27.39 11.26
C GLU A 302 -17.37 -28.30 12.40
N GLN A 303 -16.84 -28.04 13.57
CA GLN A 303 -17.46 -28.51 14.78
C GLN A 303 -18.82 -27.81 14.80
N SER A 304 -19.77 -28.45 14.15
CA SER A 304 -21.18 -28.23 14.31
C SER A 304 -21.54 -28.53 15.77
N VAL A 305 -21.20 -27.61 16.64
CA VAL A 305 -21.79 -27.50 17.96
C VAL A 305 -22.90 -26.48 17.86
N SER A 306 -23.87 -26.73 17.02
CA SER A 306 -25.24 -26.37 17.31
C SER A 306 -25.80 -27.47 18.23
N GLU A 307 -25.24 -27.60 19.42
CA GLU A 307 -25.96 -28.17 20.53
C GLU A 307 -27.12 -27.19 20.82
N GLN A 308 -28.25 -27.45 20.17
CA GLN A 308 -29.52 -26.81 20.52
C GLN A 308 -29.80 -27.18 21.98
N ILE A 309 -29.31 -26.34 22.89
CA ILE A 309 -29.61 -26.46 24.30
C ILE A 309 -31.15 -26.34 24.42
N SER A 310 -31.79 -27.43 24.78
CA SER A 310 -33.25 -27.47 24.89
C SER A 310 -33.71 -26.39 25.87
N PRO A 311 -34.90 -25.80 25.69
CA PRO A 311 -35.44 -24.80 26.61
C PRO A 311 -35.50 -25.27 28.09
N SER A 312 -35.59 -26.57 28.32
CA SER A 312 -35.55 -27.21 29.61
C SER A 312 -34.19 -27.16 30.28
N GLU A 313 -33.09 -27.32 29.51
CA GLU A 313 -31.73 -27.25 30.00
C GLU A 313 -31.30 -25.80 30.29
N LEU A 314 -31.74 -24.82 29.52
CA LEU A 314 -31.59 -23.39 29.79
C LEU A 314 -32.30 -22.98 31.08
N ARG A 315 -33.48 -23.52 31.32
CA ARG A 315 -34.25 -23.25 32.57
C ARG A 315 -33.57 -23.86 33.79
N ARG A 316 -33.01 -25.05 33.66
CA ARG A 316 -32.24 -25.73 34.72
C ARG A 316 -30.95 -24.97 35.08
N ARG A 317 -30.20 -24.49 34.10
CA ARG A 317 -29.01 -23.66 34.33
C ARG A 317 -29.31 -22.30 34.95
N ARG A 318 -30.48 -21.69 34.63
CA ARG A 318 -30.93 -20.46 35.30
C ARG A 318 -31.29 -20.68 36.76
N LEU A 319 -32.03 -21.76 37.07
CA LEU A 319 -32.40 -22.10 38.44
C LEU A 319 -31.19 -22.47 39.30
N ALA A 320 -30.18 -23.13 38.76
CA ALA A 320 -28.91 -23.44 39.46
C ALA A 320 -28.08 -22.18 39.79
N ARG A 321 -28.27 -21.09 39.05
CA ARG A 321 -27.53 -19.82 39.25
C ARG A 321 -28.18 -18.91 40.34
N PHE A 322 -29.44 -19.11 40.64
CA PHE A 322 -30.20 -18.28 41.59
C PHE A 322 -30.75 -19.07 42.82
N GLY A 323 -30.32 -20.32 43.00
CA GLY A 323 -30.80 -21.21 44.04
C GLY A 323 -29.88 -21.38 45.25
N ASN A 324 -28.84 -20.52 45.43
CA ASN A 324 -28.06 -20.44 46.66
C ASN A 324 -27.99 -18.97 47.10
N GLY A 325 -29.00 -18.53 47.75
CA GLY A 325 -29.10 -17.28 48.48
C GLY A 325 -30.15 -17.44 49.58
#